data_421f95ca4cbbfc9e1fb9f1f50be4e47f
#
_entry.id   421f95ca4cbbfc9e1fb9f1f50be4e47f
#
_cell.length_a   1.000
_cell.length_b   1.000
_cell.length_c   1.000
_cell.angle_alpha   90.00
_cell.angle_beta   90.00
_cell.angle_gamma   90.00
#
_symmetry.space_group_name_H-M   'P 1'
#
loop_
_entity.id
_entity.type
_entity.pdbx_description
1 polymer ?
#
loop_
_entity_poly.entity_id
_entity_poly.type
_entity_poly.pdbx_seq_one_letter_code
_entity_poly.pdbx_strand_id
1 'polypeptide(L)'
;MPTIANQHKTWNFIKRSLLLFIGLIIVGCKSQENSITFQSMDTAMTIKSFGKNSKKANLLAQKKIFDLDKILSAVDNQSELYALNHSCGKKFKPSYELECLIKFGLEKAEITGGAFNPLLFPVTYEWGFTSKNFKLPSKERIEELLLLTDYKKVFFEDENIFLPEGMAFDFGALGKGFAGDEAIKILADNGIESAVLDLGGNIQLLGKKNGTENWKIGLRNPFGGTDPSDIVQGSVPLALELSDCAVITSGGYERYFTADNGKKYIHILDGRSGYPVENGIASSTIIAKNGLYADYLSTTSFILGKEETRKIWEKAGDFEFIMIFSDGSISYSSGLKDKITLLEKFTAEEIIEK
;
A
#
# COMPACT_ATOMS: atom_id res chain seq x y z
N MET A 1 -31.91 -21.12 77.87
CA MET A 1 -32.15 -21.75 76.57
C MET A 1 -32.44 -20.66 75.58
N PRO A 2 -31.55 -20.31 74.62
CA PRO A 2 -31.83 -19.38 73.60
C PRO A 2 -32.32 -20.17 72.38
N THR A 3 -33.40 -19.65 71.74
CA THR A 3 -34.26 -20.21 70.78
C THR A 3 -33.59 -20.37 69.42
N ILE A 4 -33.95 -21.46 68.72
CA ILE A 4 -33.50 -21.94 67.39
C ILE A 4 -33.72 -20.96 66.18
N ALA A 5 -34.32 -19.80 66.42
CA ALA A 5 -34.69 -18.86 65.39
C ALA A 5 -33.55 -17.95 64.84
N ASN A 6 -32.37 -17.92 65.46
CA ASN A 6 -31.27 -17.02 65.07
C ASN A 6 -30.19 -17.65 64.19
N GLN A 7 -30.20 -18.97 63.97
CA GLN A 7 -29.16 -19.62 63.13
C GLN A 7 -29.54 -19.60 61.62
N HIS A 8 -30.80 -19.44 61.24
CA HIS A 8 -31.20 -19.43 59.85
C HIS A 8 -30.96 -18.07 59.12
N LYS A 9 -30.84 -16.98 59.87
CA LYS A 9 -30.58 -15.65 59.27
C LYS A 9 -29.12 -15.41 58.90
N THR A 10 -28.20 -15.97 59.60
CA THR A 10 -26.76 -15.82 59.35
C THR A 10 -26.27 -16.68 58.17
N TRP A 11 -26.90 -17.85 57.94
CA TRP A 11 -26.50 -18.72 56.80
C TRP A 11 -27.01 -18.21 55.46
N ASN A 12 -28.15 -17.52 55.40
CA ASN A 12 -28.67 -16.91 54.16
C ASN A 12 -27.89 -15.64 53.78
N PHE A 13 -27.27 -14.94 54.72
CA PHE A 13 -26.42 -13.79 54.44
C PHE A 13 -25.07 -14.18 53.85
N ILE A 14 -24.48 -15.28 54.30
CA ILE A 14 -23.21 -15.82 53.79
C ILE A 14 -23.40 -16.42 52.40
N LYS A 15 -24.51 -17.07 52.08
CA LYS A 15 -24.82 -17.58 50.74
C LYS A 15 -25.11 -16.47 49.71
N ARG A 16 -25.69 -15.34 50.11
CA ARG A 16 -25.92 -14.19 49.20
C ARG A 16 -24.64 -13.39 48.94
N SER A 17 -23.72 -13.32 49.91
CA SER A 17 -22.40 -12.67 49.72
C SER A 17 -21.45 -13.51 48.88
N LEU A 18 -21.58 -14.84 48.86
CA LEU A 18 -20.74 -15.72 48.04
C LEU A 18 -21.18 -15.80 46.57
N LEU A 19 -22.46 -15.47 46.24
CA LEU A 19 -22.99 -15.41 44.89
C LEU A 19 -22.75 -14.05 44.20
N LEU A 20 -22.34 -13.02 44.94
CA LEU A 20 -22.03 -11.69 44.41
C LEU A 20 -20.54 -11.50 44.09
N PHE A 21 -19.67 -12.46 44.40
CA PHE A 21 -18.22 -12.39 44.15
C PHE A 21 -17.74 -13.25 42.97
N ILE A 22 -18.63 -13.99 42.28
CA ILE A 22 -18.28 -14.78 41.09
C ILE A 22 -18.53 -13.97 39.80
N GLY A 23 -18.98 -12.73 39.88
CA GLY A 23 -19.43 -11.91 38.77
C GLY A 23 -18.45 -10.88 38.22
N LEU A 24 -17.18 -10.78 38.65
CA LEU A 24 -16.27 -9.74 38.17
C LEU A 24 -14.80 -10.15 38.21
N ILE A 25 -14.46 -11.25 37.56
CA ILE A 25 -13.13 -11.40 36.99
C ILE A 25 -13.34 -11.43 35.45
N ILE A 26 -13.79 -10.32 34.92
CA ILE A 26 -13.39 -9.94 33.57
C ILE A 26 -11.94 -9.48 33.72
N VAL A 27 -11.05 -10.46 33.78
CA VAL A 27 -9.63 -10.22 33.44
C VAL A 27 -9.71 -9.68 32.02
N GLY A 28 -9.59 -8.38 31.87
CA GLY A 28 -9.31 -7.78 30.58
C GLY A 28 -8.02 -8.44 30.10
N CYS A 29 -8.14 -9.50 29.30
CA CYS A 29 -7.03 -10.04 28.55
C CYS A 29 -6.53 -8.87 27.71
N LYS A 30 -5.43 -8.20 28.14
CA LYS A 30 -4.66 -7.36 27.23
C LYS A 30 -4.37 -8.25 26.04
N SER A 31 -4.92 -7.92 24.89
CA SER A 31 -4.67 -8.67 23.66
C SER A 31 -3.16 -8.70 23.47
N GLN A 32 -2.58 -9.90 23.38
CA GLN A 32 -1.14 -10.07 23.26
C GLN A 32 -0.69 -9.39 21.97
N GLU A 33 0.10 -8.34 22.09
CA GLU A 33 0.73 -7.66 20.94
C GLU A 33 1.92 -8.48 20.45
N ASN A 34 2.07 -8.64 19.15
CA ASN A 34 3.25 -9.20 18.51
C ASN A 34 3.63 -8.35 17.30
N SER A 35 4.91 -8.09 17.14
CA SER A 35 5.47 -7.34 16.01
C SER A 35 6.68 -8.07 15.44
N ILE A 36 6.77 -8.11 14.11
CA ILE A 36 7.95 -8.59 13.39
C ILE A 36 8.34 -7.55 12.34
N THR A 37 9.66 -7.39 12.15
CA THR A 37 10.23 -6.52 11.11
C THR A 37 11.19 -7.34 10.26
N PHE A 38 11.16 -7.14 8.92
CA PHE A 38 11.94 -7.88 7.95
C PHE A 38 12.15 -7.05 6.68
N GLN A 39 13.02 -7.52 5.79
CA GLN A 39 13.29 -6.90 4.48
C GLN A 39 12.63 -7.73 3.39
N SER A 40 11.87 -7.12 2.48
CA SER A 40 11.31 -7.72 1.27
C SER A 40 10.94 -6.61 0.27
N MET A 41 10.86 -6.93 -1.02
CA MET A 41 10.50 -5.97 -2.09
C MET A 41 11.26 -4.63 -1.98
N ASP A 42 12.59 -4.70 -1.77
CA ASP A 42 13.50 -3.56 -1.63
C ASP A 42 13.20 -2.59 -0.46
N THR A 43 12.44 -3.00 0.55
CA THR A 43 12.10 -2.13 1.68
C THR A 43 12.01 -2.87 3.01
N ALA A 44 12.13 -2.12 4.12
CA ALA A 44 11.82 -2.62 5.45
C ALA A 44 10.29 -2.71 5.62
N MET A 45 9.82 -3.84 6.13
CA MET A 45 8.41 -4.12 6.37
C MET A 45 8.18 -4.49 7.82
N THR A 46 7.05 -4.07 8.38
CA THR A 46 6.64 -4.41 9.74
C THR A 46 5.20 -4.90 9.76
N ILE A 47 4.97 -6.02 10.43
CA ILE A 47 3.64 -6.54 10.73
C ILE A 47 3.45 -6.49 12.24
N LYS A 48 2.46 -5.75 12.70
CA LYS A 48 2.06 -5.66 14.10
C LYS A 48 0.62 -6.09 14.25
N SER A 49 0.36 -7.10 15.07
CA SER A 49 -0.98 -7.64 15.27
C SER A 49 -1.26 -7.95 16.75
N PHE A 50 -2.55 -8.03 17.08
CA PHE A 50 -3.05 -8.24 18.43
C PHE A 50 -3.91 -9.51 18.47
N GLY A 51 -3.69 -10.35 19.48
CA GLY A 51 -4.45 -11.57 19.68
C GLY A 51 -3.58 -12.77 20.03
N LYS A 52 -4.23 -13.84 20.48
CA LYS A 52 -3.55 -15.05 20.99
C LYS A 52 -2.66 -15.73 19.93
N ASN A 53 -3.06 -15.65 18.66
CA ASN A 53 -2.35 -16.30 17.54
C ASN A 53 -1.40 -15.34 16.79
N SER A 54 -1.24 -14.10 17.27
CA SER A 54 -0.54 -13.01 16.55
C SER A 54 0.86 -13.41 16.08
N LYS A 55 1.66 -14.09 16.92
CA LYS A 55 3.01 -14.53 16.53
C LYS A 55 3.00 -15.49 15.34
N LYS A 56 2.11 -16.50 15.37
CA LYS A 56 2.00 -17.48 14.28
C LYS A 56 1.46 -16.85 13.02
N ALA A 57 0.42 -16.04 13.13
CA ALA A 57 -0.21 -15.35 12.02
C ALA A 57 0.76 -14.38 11.32
N ASN A 58 1.53 -13.60 12.08
CA ASN A 58 2.56 -12.71 11.53
C ASN A 58 3.62 -13.47 10.72
N LEU A 59 4.09 -14.62 11.21
CA LEU A 59 5.07 -15.44 10.47
C LEU A 59 4.49 -16.04 9.18
N LEU A 60 3.21 -16.41 9.17
CA LEU A 60 2.54 -16.89 7.95
C LEU A 60 2.34 -15.77 6.94
N ALA A 61 1.95 -14.57 7.39
CA ALA A 61 1.82 -13.38 6.56
C ALA A 61 3.18 -12.95 5.97
N GLN A 62 4.24 -12.93 6.78
CA GLN A 62 5.61 -12.70 6.32
C GLN A 62 6.04 -13.69 5.25
N LYS A 63 5.77 -14.99 5.47
CA LYS A 63 6.09 -16.04 4.49
C LYS A 63 5.41 -15.76 3.15
N LYS A 64 4.13 -15.40 3.16
CA LYS A 64 3.38 -15.08 1.92
C LYS A 64 3.99 -13.88 1.19
N ILE A 65 4.41 -12.83 1.93
CA ILE A 65 5.11 -11.69 1.33
C ILE A 65 6.41 -12.12 0.66
N PHE A 66 7.23 -12.98 1.32
CA PHE A 66 8.44 -13.52 0.70
C PHE A 66 8.18 -14.40 -0.53
N ASP A 67 7.10 -15.18 -0.49
CA ASP A 67 6.72 -16.01 -1.64
C ASP A 67 6.29 -15.11 -2.83
N LEU A 68 5.56 -14.02 -2.57
CA LEU A 68 5.18 -13.04 -3.60
C LEU A 68 6.38 -12.25 -4.14
N ASP A 69 7.33 -11.86 -3.30
CA ASP A 69 8.57 -11.20 -3.74
C ASP A 69 9.33 -12.06 -4.77
N LYS A 70 9.41 -13.38 -4.54
CA LYS A 70 9.99 -14.33 -5.49
C LYS A 70 9.21 -14.48 -6.79
N ILE A 71 7.89 -14.27 -6.77
CA ILE A 71 7.06 -14.32 -7.98
C ILE A 71 7.20 -13.04 -8.79
N LEU A 72 7.23 -11.88 -8.14
CA LEU A 72 6.98 -10.57 -8.74
C LEU A 72 8.24 -9.76 -9.11
N SER A 73 9.44 -10.26 -8.86
CA SER A 73 10.67 -9.56 -9.23
C SER A 73 10.88 -9.57 -10.74
N ALA A 74 10.97 -8.39 -11.36
CA ALA A 74 11.30 -8.28 -12.78
C ALA A 74 12.81 -8.47 -13.08
N VAL A 75 13.66 -8.50 -12.04
CA VAL A 75 15.12 -8.54 -12.18
C VAL A 75 15.78 -9.81 -11.62
N ASP A 76 15.13 -10.51 -10.70
CA ASP A 76 15.63 -11.79 -10.19
C ASP A 76 15.38 -12.89 -11.23
N ASN A 77 16.43 -13.48 -11.75
CA ASN A 77 16.36 -14.53 -12.78
C ASN A 77 15.72 -15.84 -12.30
N GLN A 78 15.45 -15.97 -11.01
CA GLN A 78 14.73 -17.11 -10.43
C GLN A 78 13.23 -16.81 -10.26
N SER A 79 12.79 -15.58 -10.52
CA SER A 79 11.40 -15.19 -10.36
C SER A 79 10.54 -15.64 -11.54
N GLU A 80 9.25 -15.83 -11.26
CA GLU A 80 8.27 -16.18 -12.27
C GLU A 80 8.04 -15.04 -13.26
N LEU A 81 7.97 -13.79 -12.78
CA LEU A 81 7.82 -12.60 -13.62
C LEU A 81 9.02 -12.43 -14.56
N TYR A 82 10.24 -12.66 -14.09
CA TYR A 82 11.42 -12.64 -14.94
C TYR A 82 11.32 -13.69 -16.05
N ALA A 83 10.90 -14.92 -15.72
CA ALA A 83 10.71 -15.98 -16.70
C ALA A 83 9.64 -15.62 -17.76
N LEU A 84 8.53 -15.00 -17.35
CA LEU A 84 7.51 -14.47 -18.27
C LEU A 84 8.11 -13.38 -19.17
N ASN A 85 8.80 -12.40 -18.60
CA ASN A 85 9.42 -11.30 -19.35
C ASN A 85 10.46 -11.77 -20.38
N HIS A 86 10.99 -12.99 -20.21
CA HIS A 86 11.95 -13.62 -21.12
C HIS A 86 11.34 -14.78 -21.94
N SER A 87 10.00 -14.89 -21.97
CA SER A 87 9.33 -15.96 -22.72
C SER A 87 9.40 -15.80 -24.24
N CYS A 88 9.75 -14.60 -24.73
CA CYS A 88 9.92 -14.28 -26.17
C CYS A 88 8.72 -14.71 -27.01
N GLY A 89 7.50 -14.37 -26.60
CA GLY A 89 6.26 -14.70 -27.31
C GLY A 89 5.83 -16.16 -27.22
N LYS A 90 6.50 -17.00 -26.45
CA LYS A 90 6.08 -18.39 -26.20
C LYS A 90 4.95 -18.45 -25.20
N LYS A 91 4.16 -19.53 -25.27
CA LYS A 91 3.13 -19.86 -24.26
C LYS A 91 3.75 -19.90 -22.87
N PHE A 92 3.17 -19.16 -21.94
CA PHE A 92 3.58 -19.14 -20.53
C PHE A 92 2.34 -19.31 -19.65
N LYS A 93 2.34 -20.30 -18.78
CA LYS A 93 1.25 -20.48 -17.80
C LYS A 93 1.63 -19.79 -16.48
N PRO A 94 1.03 -18.65 -16.15
CA PRO A 94 1.33 -17.94 -14.91
C PRO A 94 0.71 -18.67 -13.70
N SER A 95 1.31 -18.46 -12.52
CA SER A 95 0.64 -18.74 -11.24
C SER A 95 -0.60 -17.91 -11.09
N TYR A 96 -1.48 -18.28 -10.16
CA TYR A 96 -2.70 -17.54 -9.88
C TYR A 96 -2.39 -16.07 -9.49
N GLU A 97 -1.39 -15.87 -8.64
CA GLU A 97 -0.99 -14.55 -8.16
C GLU A 97 -0.48 -13.65 -9.30
N LEU A 98 0.36 -14.19 -10.17
CA LEU A 98 0.88 -13.45 -11.32
C LEU A 98 -0.23 -13.14 -12.32
N GLU A 99 -1.11 -14.10 -12.60
CA GLU A 99 -2.26 -13.92 -13.49
C GLU A 99 -3.20 -12.81 -13.00
N CYS A 100 -3.52 -12.80 -11.70
CA CYS A 100 -4.34 -11.75 -11.09
C CYS A 100 -3.75 -10.35 -11.33
N LEU A 101 -2.45 -10.18 -11.09
CA LEU A 101 -1.78 -8.89 -11.28
C LEU A 101 -1.70 -8.48 -12.75
N ILE A 102 -1.44 -9.43 -13.66
CA ILE A 102 -1.42 -9.16 -15.09
C ILE A 102 -2.80 -8.66 -15.56
N LYS A 103 -3.86 -9.43 -15.26
CA LYS A 103 -5.22 -9.06 -15.64
C LYS A 103 -5.64 -7.71 -15.07
N PHE A 104 -5.39 -7.49 -13.78
CA PHE A 104 -5.66 -6.21 -13.14
C PHE A 104 -4.87 -5.07 -13.81
N GLY A 105 -3.57 -5.24 -14.00
CA GLY A 105 -2.71 -4.20 -14.60
C GLY A 105 -3.10 -3.85 -16.03
N LEU A 106 -3.43 -4.85 -16.87
CA LEU A 106 -3.90 -4.62 -18.24
C LEU A 106 -5.25 -3.90 -18.29
N GLU A 107 -6.21 -4.28 -17.42
CA GLU A 107 -7.49 -3.57 -17.29
C GLU A 107 -7.27 -2.10 -16.88
N LYS A 108 -6.36 -1.84 -15.94
CA LYS A 108 -6.09 -0.47 -15.48
C LYS A 108 -5.32 0.35 -16.51
N ALA A 109 -4.47 -0.27 -17.33
CA ALA A 109 -3.84 0.38 -18.47
C ALA A 109 -4.90 0.83 -19.51
N GLU A 110 -5.88 -0.03 -19.81
CA GLU A 110 -6.99 0.31 -20.70
C GLU A 110 -7.82 1.48 -20.18
N ILE A 111 -8.23 1.44 -18.90
CA ILE A 111 -9.05 2.49 -18.26
C ILE A 111 -8.33 3.84 -18.27
N THR A 112 -7.00 3.86 -18.09
CA THR A 112 -6.19 5.09 -18.04
C THR A 112 -5.65 5.54 -19.38
N GLY A 113 -5.99 4.82 -20.47
CA GLY A 113 -5.43 5.08 -21.81
C GLY A 113 -3.90 4.98 -21.84
N GLY A 114 -3.34 4.07 -21.02
CA GLY A 114 -1.90 3.81 -20.92
C GLY A 114 -1.12 4.77 -20.01
N ALA A 115 -1.77 5.73 -19.36
CA ALA A 115 -1.08 6.60 -18.40
C ALA A 115 -0.45 5.77 -17.25
N PHE A 116 -1.25 4.90 -16.63
CA PHE A 116 -0.76 3.77 -15.87
C PHE A 116 -0.52 2.60 -16.83
N ASN A 117 0.68 2.02 -16.82
CA ASN A 117 0.99 0.93 -17.74
C ASN A 117 1.94 -0.08 -17.07
N PRO A 118 1.51 -1.33 -16.82
CA PRO A 118 2.35 -2.35 -16.19
C PRO A 118 3.46 -2.88 -17.12
N LEU A 119 3.50 -2.48 -18.39
CA LEU A 119 4.52 -2.88 -19.37
C LEU A 119 5.65 -1.84 -19.51
N LEU A 120 5.81 -0.93 -18.56
CA LEU A 120 6.85 0.11 -18.62
C LEU A 120 8.26 -0.39 -18.27
N PHE A 121 8.46 -1.66 -17.95
CA PHE A 121 9.78 -2.17 -17.55
C PHE A 121 10.91 -1.79 -18.53
N PRO A 122 10.77 -1.91 -19.86
CA PRO A 122 11.83 -1.53 -20.79
C PRO A 122 12.21 -0.05 -20.68
N VAL A 123 11.24 0.82 -20.41
CA VAL A 123 11.45 2.27 -20.26
C VAL A 123 12.07 2.58 -18.88
N THR A 124 11.52 2.02 -17.78
CA THR A 124 12.05 2.24 -16.43
C THR A 124 13.47 1.71 -16.28
N TYR A 125 13.79 0.60 -16.96
CA TYR A 125 15.14 0.04 -17.01
C TYR A 125 16.12 0.96 -17.75
N GLU A 126 15.70 1.54 -18.88
CA GLU A 126 16.51 2.48 -19.68
C GLU A 126 16.83 3.76 -18.90
N TRP A 127 15.88 4.30 -18.10
CA TRP A 127 16.11 5.41 -17.17
C TRP A 127 17.09 5.05 -16.02
N GLY A 128 17.30 3.75 -15.78
CA GLY A 128 18.15 3.24 -14.71
C GLY A 128 17.47 3.16 -13.33
N PHE A 129 16.18 3.38 -13.22
CA PHE A 129 15.46 3.32 -11.93
C PHE A 129 15.48 1.91 -11.32
N THR A 130 15.46 0.89 -12.16
CA THR A 130 15.53 -0.51 -11.73
C THR A 130 16.96 -0.96 -11.45
N SER A 131 17.94 -0.59 -12.32
CA SER A 131 19.33 -1.01 -12.21
C SER A 131 20.18 -0.13 -11.30
N LYS A 132 19.66 1.01 -10.85
CA LYS A 132 20.37 2.09 -10.14
C LYS A 132 21.54 2.71 -10.97
N ASN A 133 21.56 2.43 -12.27
CA ASN A 133 22.48 3.04 -13.23
C ASN A 133 21.74 4.15 -13.99
N PHE A 134 21.54 5.27 -13.31
CA PHE A 134 20.75 6.39 -13.80
C PHE A 134 21.39 7.06 -15.01
N LYS A 135 20.56 7.34 -16.03
CA LYS A 135 20.95 8.08 -17.25
C LYS A 135 19.77 8.84 -17.83
N LEU A 136 20.06 9.80 -18.68
CA LEU A 136 19.06 10.48 -19.50
C LEU A 136 18.97 9.76 -20.85
N PRO A 137 17.86 9.03 -21.16
CA PRO A 137 17.68 8.45 -22.46
C PRO A 137 17.47 9.52 -23.53
N SER A 138 17.90 9.25 -24.77
CA SER A 138 17.53 10.12 -25.90
C SER A 138 16.03 9.99 -26.21
N LYS A 139 15.47 11.00 -26.87
CA LYS A 139 14.06 10.99 -27.27
C LYS A 139 13.77 9.80 -28.19
N GLU A 140 14.62 9.56 -29.16
CA GLU A 140 14.49 8.46 -30.12
C GLU A 140 14.47 7.11 -29.40
N ARG A 141 15.33 6.97 -28.36
CA ARG A 141 15.36 5.74 -27.56
C ARG A 141 14.09 5.51 -26.76
N ILE A 142 13.50 6.56 -26.19
CA ILE A 142 12.20 6.45 -25.51
C ILE A 142 11.09 6.08 -26.51
N GLU A 143 11.06 6.73 -27.67
CA GLU A 143 10.07 6.42 -28.73
C GLU A 143 10.15 4.95 -29.19
N GLU A 144 11.37 4.42 -29.37
CA GLU A 144 11.58 2.99 -29.68
C GLU A 144 11.04 2.07 -28.57
N LEU A 145 11.35 2.38 -27.30
CA LEU A 145 10.93 1.56 -26.16
C LEU A 145 9.42 1.61 -25.91
N LEU A 146 8.77 2.73 -26.20
CA LEU A 146 7.32 2.84 -26.09
C LEU A 146 6.58 1.90 -27.03
N LEU A 147 7.18 1.49 -28.16
CA LEU A 147 6.59 0.47 -29.05
C LEU A 147 6.47 -0.91 -28.36
N LEU A 148 7.27 -1.13 -27.30
CA LEU A 148 7.28 -2.35 -26.48
C LEU A 148 6.35 -2.27 -25.26
N THR A 149 5.55 -1.21 -25.13
CA THR A 149 4.64 -1.02 -23.98
C THR A 149 3.15 -1.08 -24.37
N ASP A 150 2.85 -1.47 -25.60
CA ASP A 150 1.48 -1.58 -26.10
C ASP A 150 0.74 -2.76 -25.45
N TYR A 151 0.05 -2.47 -24.34
CA TYR A 151 -0.67 -3.47 -23.55
C TYR A 151 -1.74 -4.24 -24.35
N LYS A 152 -2.23 -3.73 -25.48
CA LYS A 152 -3.21 -4.37 -26.37
C LYS A 152 -2.63 -5.57 -27.14
N LYS A 153 -1.30 -5.70 -27.20
CA LYS A 153 -0.62 -6.83 -27.81
C LYS A 153 -0.47 -8.05 -26.91
N VAL A 154 -0.75 -7.89 -25.62
CA VAL A 154 -0.75 -9.00 -24.66
C VAL A 154 -2.10 -9.66 -24.68
N PHE A 155 -2.14 -10.97 -24.80
CA PHE A 155 -3.39 -11.72 -24.78
C PHE A 155 -3.27 -13.06 -24.05
N PHE A 156 -4.41 -13.58 -23.65
CA PHE A 156 -4.55 -14.90 -23.06
C PHE A 156 -5.21 -15.85 -24.05
N GLU A 157 -4.71 -17.09 -24.12
CA GLU A 157 -5.35 -18.21 -24.77
C GLU A 157 -5.42 -19.35 -23.77
N ASP A 158 -6.63 -19.73 -23.38
CA ASP A 158 -6.88 -20.64 -22.25
C ASP A 158 -6.23 -20.10 -20.97
N GLU A 159 -5.36 -20.90 -20.36
CA GLU A 159 -4.62 -20.55 -19.13
C GLU A 159 -3.21 -20.00 -19.43
N ASN A 160 -2.90 -19.71 -20.68
CA ASN A 160 -1.57 -19.22 -21.07
C ASN A 160 -1.64 -17.76 -21.47
N ILE A 161 -0.58 -17.03 -21.12
CA ILE A 161 -0.33 -15.68 -21.60
C ILE A 161 0.70 -15.68 -22.73
N PHE A 162 0.52 -14.76 -23.67
CA PHE A 162 1.47 -14.46 -24.76
C PHE A 162 1.96 -13.01 -24.58
N LEU A 163 3.23 -12.89 -24.25
CA LEU A 163 3.93 -11.63 -24.11
C LEU A 163 4.89 -11.48 -25.30
N PRO A 164 4.65 -10.56 -26.25
CA PRO A 164 5.54 -10.36 -27.40
C PRO A 164 6.99 -10.10 -26.98
N GLU A 165 7.92 -10.47 -27.86
CA GLU A 165 9.35 -10.30 -27.64
C GLU A 165 9.72 -8.83 -27.37
N GLY A 166 10.56 -8.60 -26.35
CA GLY A 166 10.99 -7.28 -25.89
C GLY A 166 10.01 -6.57 -24.97
N MET A 167 8.75 -6.98 -24.91
CA MET A 167 7.81 -6.47 -23.90
C MET A 167 8.10 -7.10 -22.54
N ALA A 168 7.92 -6.31 -21.48
CA ALA A 168 8.16 -6.79 -20.12
C ALA A 168 7.28 -6.07 -19.09
N PHE A 169 6.73 -6.83 -18.17
CA PHE A 169 5.95 -6.33 -17.05
C PHE A 169 6.83 -5.83 -15.91
N ASP A 170 6.33 -4.82 -15.20
CA ASP A 170 6.79 -4.34 -13.89
C ASP A 170 5.57 -4.09 -13.00
N PHE A 171 5.57 -4.70 -11.82
CA PHE A 171 4.49 -4.55 -10.85
C PHE A 171 4.90 -3.70 -9.64
N GLY A 172 5.90 -2.84 -9.76
CA GLY A 172 6.35 -1.94 -8.68
C GLY A 172 5.24 -1.03 -8.12
N ALA A 173 4.23 -0.70 -8.94
CA ALA A 173 3.07 0.12 -8.56
C ALA A 173 1.84 -0.69 -8.13
N LEU A 174 1.96 -2.01 -7.95
CA LEU A 174 0.87 -2.93 -7.58
C LEU A 174 1.30 -3.95 -6.51
N GLY A 175 2.57 -4.35 -6.56
CA GLY A 175 3.06 -5.53 -5.86
C GLY A 175 2.95 -5.43 -4.34
N LYS A 176 3.24 -4.25 -3.76
CA LYS A 176 3.14 -4.06 -2.31
C LYS A 176 1.68 -4.02 -1.83
N GLY A 177 0.80 -3.38 -2.61
CA GLY A 177 -0.63 -3.37 -2.33
C GLY A 177 -1.21 -4.78 -2.32
N PHE A 178 -0.90 -5.57 -3.34
CA PHE A 178 -1.32 -6.96 -3.44
C PHE A 178 -0.75 -7.83 -2.32
N ALA A 179 0.55 -7.69 -2.02
CA ALA A 179 1.19 -8.44 -0.94
C ALA A 179 0.58 -8.15 0.43
N GLY A 180 0.20 -6.89 0.67
CA GLY A 180 -0.50 -6.48 1.87
C GLY A 180 -1.91 -7.08 1.97
N ASP A 181 -2.68 -7.09 0.88
CA ASP A 181 -4.02 -7.70 0.85
C ASP A 181 -3.95 -9.21 1.17
N GLU A 182 -3.00 -9.93 0.58
CA GLU A 182 -2.79 -11.34 0.87
C GLU A 182 -2.33 -11.57 2.32
N ALA A 183 -1.49 -10.70 2.86
CA ALA A 183 -1.07 -10.77 4.25
C ALA A 183 -2.22 -10.47 5.22
N ILE A 184 -3.05 -9.47 4.97
CA ILE A 184 -4.27 -9.15 5.74
C ILE A 184 -5.22 -10.34 5.75
N LYS A 185 -5.43 -10.98 4.59
CA LYS A 185 -6.26 -12.19 4.50
C LYS A 185 -5.73 -13.31 5.38
N ILE A 186 -4.42 -13.60 5.34
CA ILE A 186 -3.80 -14.61 6.20
C ILE A 186 -3.98 -14.28 7.68
N LEU A 187 -3.81 -13.01 8.08
CA LEU A 187 -4.03 -12.60 9.46
C LEU A 187 -5.47 -12.87 9.88
N ALA A 188 -6.45 -12.45 9.07
CA ALA A 188 -7.88 -12.64 9.35
C ALA A 188 -8.25 -14.14 9.42
N ASP A 189 -7.77 -14.97 8.48
CA ASP A 189 -8.00 -16.43 8.44
C ASP A 189 -7.41 -17.15 9.67
N ASN A 190 -6.42 -16.54 10.34
CA ASN A 190 -5.84 -17.03 11.59
C ASN A 190 -6.47 -16.40 12.86
N GLY A 191 -7.61 -15.71 12.71
CA GLY A 191 -8.39 -15.14 13.83
C GLY A 191 -7.81 -13.85 14.39
N ILE A 192 -7.04 -13.11 13.60
CA ILE A 192 -6.59 -11.76 13.95
C ILE A 192 -7.64 -10.75 13.48
N GLU A 193 -8.10 -9.92 14.40
CA GLU A 193 -9.09 -8.87 14.16
C GLU A 193 -8.49 -7.45 14.25
N SER A 194 -7.24 -7.34 14.64
CA SER A 194 -6.55 -6.06 14.84
C SER A 194 -5.10 -6.18 14.42
N ALA A 195 -4.73 -5.51 13.32
CA ALA A 195 -3.36 -5.47 12.83
C ALA A 195 -3.08 -4.19 12.03
N VAL A 196 -1.81 -3.81 12.00
CA VAL A 196 -1.25 -2.83 11.07
C VAL A 196 -0.04 -3.44 10.38
N LEU A 197 -0.02 -3.32 9.07
CA LEU A 197 1.09 -3.67 8.20
C LEU A 197 1.69 -2.37 7.66
N ASP A 198 3.00 -2.23 7.78
CA ASP A 198 3.78 -1.20 7.10
C ASP A 198 4.73 -1.90 6.12
N LEU A 199 4.46 -1.76 4.84
CA LEU A 199 5.22 -2.35 3.76
C LEU A 199 6.04 -1.26 3.02
N GLY A 200 6.83 -0.50 3.80
CA GLY A 200 7.65 0.59 3.27
C GLY A 200 6.81 1.79 2.85
N GLY A 201 5.93 2.25 3.74
CA GLY A 201 5.01 3.38 3.50
C GLY A 201 3.69 3.00 2.81
N ASN A 202 3.54 1.72 2.41
CA ASN A 202 2.26 1.15 2.02
C ASN A 202 1.62 0.54 3.28
N ILE A 203 0.68 1.26 3.89
CA ILE A 203 0.07 0.89 5.17
C ILE A 203 -1.25 0.17 4.93
N GLN A 204 -1.45 -0.96 5.62
CA GLN A 204 -2.75 -1.64 5.61
C GLN A 204 -3.23 -1.94 7.02
N LEU A 205 -4.51 -1.72 7.26
CA LEU A 205 -5.15 -1.78 8.57
C LEU A 205 -6.22 -2.86 8.57
N LEU A 206 -6.12 -3.80 9.51
CA LEU A 206 -7.15 -4.77 9.81
C LEU A 206 -7.84 -4.35 11.11
N GLY A 207 -9.13 -4.07 11.05
CA GLY A 207 -9.94 -3.66 12.17
C GLY A 207 -9.43 -2.40 12.89
N LYS A 208 -9.82 -2.26 14.14
CA LYS A 208 -9.41 -1.19 15.03
C LYS A 208 -8.23 -1.60 15.90
N LYS A 209 -7.40 -0.65 16.27
CA LYS A 209 -6.32 -0.86 17.24
C LYS A 209 -6.90 -1.39 18.56
N ASN A 210 -6.41 -2.55 19.01
CA ASN A 210 -6.95 -3.23 20.20
C ASN A 210 -8.47 -3.46 20.19
N GLY A 211 -9.10 -3.46 19.00
CA GLY A 211 -10.53 -3.66 18.85
C GLY A 211 -11.42 -2.45 19.17
N THR A 212 -10.88 -1.33 19.63
CA THR A 212 -11.67 -0.18 20.11
C THR A 212 -11.32 1.14 19.44
N GLU A 213 -10.04 1.45 19.26
CA GLU A 213 -9.55 2.74 18.78
C GLU A 213 -9.22 2.71 17.28
N ASN A 214 -9.38 3.82 16.58
CA ASN A 214 -8.83 3.96 15.26
C ASN A 214 -7.29 3.98 15.30
N TRP A 215 -6.66 3.54 14.22
CA TRP A 215 -5.23 3.66 14.03
C TRP A 215 -4.89 5.11 13.69
N LYS A 216 -3.80 5.62 14.29
CA LYS A 216 -3.25 6.93 13.93
C LYS A 216 -2.10 6.72 12.96
N ILE A 217 -2.28 7.18 11.73
CA ILE A 217 -1.32 7.04 10.63
C ILE A 217 -0.78 8.41 10.28
N GLY A 218 0.52 8.62 10.50
CA GLY A 218 1.22 9.82 10.06
C GLY A 218 1.65 9.68 8.61
N LEU A 219 1.40 10.67 7.77
CA LEU A 219 1.95 10.72 6.42
C LEU A 219 3.34 11.36 6.47
N ARG A 220 4.26 10.82 5.66
CA ARG A 220 5.62 11.33 5.56
C ARG A 220 5.64 12.68 4.87
N ASN A 221 6.47 13.60 5.38
CA ASN A 221 6.72 14.88 4.74
C ASN A 221 7.49 14.66 3.41
N PRO A 222 6.93 15.03 2.24
CA PRO A 222 7.60 14.84 0.95
C PRO A 222 8.84 15.73 0.76
N PHE A 223 9.04 16.73 1.62
CA PHE A 223 10.17 17.67 1.60
C PHE A 223 11.26 17.31 2.62
N GLY A 224 11.03 16.31 3.48
CA GLY A 224 12.04 15.77 4.40
C GLY A 224 13.14 15.02 3.65
N GLY A 225 14.36 14.93 4.24
CA GLY A 225 15.46 14.15 3.68
C GLY A 225 15.10 12.66 3.51
N THR A 226 15.80 11.98 2.61
CA THR A 226 15.61 10.54 2.35
C THR A 226 16.26 9.65 3.42
N ASP A 227 17.12 10.22 4.27
CA ASP A 227 17.78 9.49 5.36
C ASP A 227 16.76 9.26 6.51
N PRO A 228 16.56 8.01 6.96
CA PRO A 228 15.75 7.72 8.14
C PRO A 228 16.22 8.44 9.40
N SER A 229 17.48 8.87 9.48
CA SER A 229 18.01 9.70 10.56
C SER A 229 17.63 11.18 10.45
N ASP A 230 17.21 11.64 9.26
CA ASP A 230 16.67 12.97 8.99
C ASP A 230 15.18 13.09 9.39
N ILE A 231 14.63 12.08 10.07
CA ILE A 231 13.34 12.20 10.77
C ILE A 231 13.54 13.17 11.94
N VAL A 232 13.74 14.41 11.59
CA VAL A 232 13.67 15.54 12.52
C VAL A 232 12.26 15.56 13.11
N GLN A 233 12.14 15.79 14.38
CA GLN A 233 10.88 16.10 15.05
C GLN A 233 10.14 17.16 14.21
N GLY A 234 9.01 16.79 13.54
CA GLY A 234 8.31 17.63 12.57
C GLY A 234 8.19 17.03 11.15
N SER A 235 8.63 15.78 10.93
CA SER A 235 8.59 15.13 9.60
C SER A 235 7.23 14.51 9.22
N VAL A 236 6.19 14.68 10.05
CA VAL A 236 4.82 14.19 9.82
C VAL A 236 3.89 15.39 9.71
N PRO A 237 3.60 15.90 8.51
CA PRO A 237 2.81 17.12 8.34
C PRO A 237 1.33 16.92 8.68
N LEU A 238 0.83 15.71 8.65
CA LEU A 238 -0.54 15.37 9.00
C LEU A 238 -0.68 13.95 9.53
N ALA A 239 -1.75 13.69 10.28
CA ALA A 239 -2.13 12.38 10.78
C ALA A 239 -3.58 12.05 10.40
N LEU A 240 -3.84 10.76 10.17
CA LEU A 240 -5.16 10.20 9.86
C LEU A 240 -5.60 9.26 10.97
N GLU A 241 -6.89 9.29 11.32
CA GLU A 241 -7.51 8.33 12.25
C GLU A 241 -8.42 7.38 11.47
N LEU A 242 -7.93 6.15 11.22
CA LEU A 242 -8.53 5.20 10.29
C LEU A 242 -8.62 3.79 10.85
N SER A 243 -9.45 2.95 10.24
CA SER A 243 -9.53 1.51 10.50
C SER A 243 -9.98 0.78 9.23
N ASP A 244 -9.59 -0.49 9.09
CA ASP A 244 -10.09 -1.38 8.05
C ASP A 244 -9.91 -0.86 6.62
N CYS A 245 -8.75 -0.31 6.31
CA CYS A 245 -8.41 0.25 5.00
C CYS A 245 -6.92 0.16 4.69
N ALA A 246 -6.58 0.43 3.44
CA ALA A 246 -5.23 0.70 2.99
C ALA A 246 -5.00 2.21 2.89
N VAL A 247 -3.78 2.66 3.25
CA VAL A 247 -3.30 4.04 3.12
C VAL A 247 -1.98 3.97 2.36
N ILE A 248 -2.00 4.32 1.09
CA ILE A 248 -0.86 4.11 0.20
C ILE A 248 -0.46 5.42 -0.46
N THR A 249 0.83 5.71 -0.40
CA THR A 249 1.40 6.95 -0.92
C THR A 249 2.39 6.67 -2.04
N SER A 250 2.20 7.34 -3.17
CA SER A 250 3.20 7.51 -4.22
C SER A 250 3.83 8.89 -4.13
N GLY A 251 5.17 8.96 -4.20
CA GLY A 251 5.88 10.23 -4.06
C GLY A 251 7.19 10.28 -4.84
N GLY A 252 7.47 11.44 -5.43
CA GLY A 252 8.69 11.68 -6.21
C GLY A 252 9.98 11.71 -5.39
N TYR A 253 9.89 11.65 -4.06
CA TYR A 253 11.02 11.61 -3.13
C TYR A 253 11.53 10.19 -2.83
N GLU A 254 10.78 9.16 -3.17
CA GLU A 254 11.13 7.75 -2.90
C GLU A 254 12.35 7.31 -3.70
N ARG A 255 12.31 7.52 -5.03
CA ARG A 255 13.40 7.17 -5.95
C ARG A 255 13.54 8.27 -7.00
N TYR A 256 14.71 8.89 -7.06
CA TYR A 256 15.04 9.92 -8.04
C TYR A 256 16.53 10.00 -8.28
N PHE A 257 16.93 10.68 -9.33
CA PHE A 257 18.31 11.13 -9.51
C PHE A 257 18.32 12.58 -9.98
N THR A 258 19.45 13.24 -9.75
CA THR A 258 19.69 14.59 -10.24
C THR A 258 20.72 14.50 -11.37
N ALA A 259 20.34 14.98 -12.55
CA ALA A 259 21.23 15.01 -13.70
C ALA A 259 22.26 16.16 -13.60
N ASP A 260 23.30 16.16 -14.46
CA ASP A 260 24.37 17.16 -14.47
C ASP A 260 23.87 18.61 -14.64
N ASN A 261 22.69 18.77 -15.26
CA ASN A 261 22.04 20.08 -15.41
C ASN A 261 21.28 20.56 -14.15
N GLY A 262 21.38 19.81 -13.03
CA GLY A 262 20.67 20.10 -11.78
C GLY A 262 19.17 19.71 -11.77
N LYS A 263 18.61 19.18 -12.87
CA LYS A 263 17.22 18.75 -12.92
C LYS A 263 17.03 17.40 -12.23
N LYS A 264 16.01 17.31 -11.38
CA LYS A 264 15.59 16.08 -10.70
C LYS A 264 14.63 15.27 -11.58
N TYR A 265 14.89 13.99 -11.73
CA TYR A 265 14.05 13.03 -12.44
C TYR A 265 13.58 11.96 -11.47
N ILE A 266 12.27 11.79 -11.36
CA ILE A 266 11.62 10.84 -10.45
C ILE A 266 11.29 9.52 -11.17
N HIS A 267 11.12 8.45 -10.43
CA HIS A 267 10.84 7.12 -10.97
C HIS A 267 9.40 6.92 -11.46
N ILE A 268 8.47 7.82 -11.16
CA ILE A 268 7.08 7.73 -11.59
C ILE A 268 7.00 8.31 -13.00
N LEU A 269 6.76 7.43 -13.98
CA LEU A 269 6.70 7.76 -15.40
C LEU A 269 5.25 7.76 -15.89
N ASP A 270 4.92 8.69 -16.79
CA ASP A 270 3.68 8.61 -17.58
C ASP A 270 3.89 7.59 -18.69
N GLY A 271 3.10 6.51 -18.68
CA GLY A 271 3.20 5.42 -19.65
C GLY A 271 2.96 5.83 -21.10
N ARG A 272 2.31 6.96 -21.32
CA ARG A 272 2.03 7.51 -22.67
C ARG A 272 3.23 8.21 -23.27
N SER A 273 4.05 8.81 -22.44
CA SER A 273 5.22 9.59 -22.87
C SER A 273 6.55 8.89 -22.61
N GLY A 274 6.60 7.99 -21.61
CA GLY A 274 7.83 7.37 -21.14
C GLY A 274 8.74 8.29 -20.32
N TYR A 275 8.25 9.47 -19.94
CA TYR A 275 9.00 10.46 -19.15
C TYR A 275 8.48 10.58 -17.73
N PRO A 276 9.37 10.97 -16.78
CA PRO A 276 8.97 11.35 -15.43
C PRO A 276 7.89 12.41 -15.39
N VAL A 277 6.92 12.24 -14.48
CA VAL A 277 5.81 13.16 -14.31
C VAL A 277 6.29 14.50 -13.71
N GLU A 278 5.86 15.62 -14.32
CA GLU A 278 6.16 16.98 -13.88
C GLU A 278 4.87 17.81 -13.78
N ASN A 279 4.05 17.54 -12.77
CA ASN A 279 2.75 18.21 -12.59
C ASN A 279 2.62 18.95 -11.25
N GLY A 280 3.75 19.15 -10.54
CA GLY A 280 3.77 19.87 -9.27
C GLY A 280 3.32 19.05 -8.05
N ILE A 281 2.94 17.78 -8.21
CA ILE A 281 2.59 16.90 -7.09
C ILE A 281 3.88 16.36 -6.46
N ALA A 282 4.03 16.53 -5.15
CA ALA A 282 5.12 15.96 -4.36
C ALA A 282 4.76 14.57 -3.83
N SER A 283 3.51 14.37 -3.39
CA SER A 283 2.97 13.07 -3.00
C SER A 283 1.48 12.95 -3.26
N SER A 284 1.03 11.75 -3.58
CA SER A 284 -0.38 11.36 -3.72
C SER A 284 -0.66 10.17 -2.82
N THR A 285 -1.56 10.33 -1.86
CA THR A 285 -1.98 9.30 -0.91
C THR A 285 -3.41 8.90 -1.18
N ILE A 286 -3.66 7.61 -1.27
CA ILE A 286 -4.99 7.02 -1.43
C ILE A 286 -5.38 6.24 -0.18
N ILE A 287 -6.62 6.42 0.24
CA ILE A 287 -7.27 5.63 1.28
C ILE A 287 -8.40 4.84 0.62
N ALA A 288 -8.26 3.51 0.58
CA ALA A 288 -9.25 2.62 -0.03
C ALA A 288 -9.41 1.33 0.77
N LYS A 289 -10.39 0.50 0.41
CA LYS A 289 -10.69 -0.73 1.15
C LYS A 289 -9.56 -1.77 1.05
N ASN A 290 -8.92 -1.89 -0.10
CA ASN A 290 -7.84 -2.86 -0.32
C ASN A 290 -6.56 -2.21 -0.89
N GLY A 291 -5.45 -2.89 -0.65
CA GLY A 291 -4.12 -2.39 -0.97
C GLY A 291 -3.84 -2.36 -2.46
N LEU A 292 -4.20 -3.41 -3.22
CA LEU A 292 -3.94 -3.46 -4.66
C LEU A 292 -4.57 -2.26 -5.39
N TYR A 293 -5.83 -1.95 -5.06
CA TYR A 293 -6.53 -0.82 -5.66
C TYR A 293 -5.95 0.53 -5.21
N ALA A 294 -5.60 0.65 -3.93
CA ALA A 294 -4.98 1.86 -3.42
C ALA A 294 -3.57 2.10 -3.99
N ASP A 295 -2.76 1.05 -4.19
CA ASP A 295 -1.41 1.13 -4.80
C ASP A 295 -1.52 1.62 -6.26
N TYR A 296 -2.38 0.98 -7.05
CA TYR A 296 -2.72 1.43 -8.40
C TYR A 296 -3.16 2.89 -8.43
N LEU A 297 -4.15 3.26 -7.60
CA LEU A 297 -4.71 4.62 -7.61
C LEU A 297 -3.69 5.66 -7.15
N SER A 298 -2.82 5.36 -6.19
CA SER A 298 -1.82 6.32 -5.71
C SER A 298 -0.86 6.73 -6.82
N THR A 299 -0.39 5.75 -7.62
CA THR A 299 0.46 5.99 -8.77
C THR A 299 -0.30 6.67 -9.91
N THR A 300 -1.51 6.20 -10.21
CA THR A 300 -2.36 6.79 -11.26
C THR A 300 -2.72 8.25 -10.95
N SER A 301 -3.10 8.54 -9.72
CA SER A 301 -3.43 9.90 -9.27
C SER A 301 -2.22 10.84 -9.34
N PHE A 302 -1.03 10.33 -8.99
CA PHE A 302 0.20 11.07 -9.14
C PHE A 302 0.48 11.40 -10.62
N ILE A 303 0.24 10.45 -11.54
CA ILE A 303 0.46 10.65 -12.99
C ILE A 303 -0.56 11.63 -13.57
N LEU A 304 -1.84 11.41 -13.29
CA LEU A 304 -2.94 12.12 -13.95
C LEU A 304 -3.17 13.53 -13.35
N GLY A 305 -2.76 13.77 -12.11
CA GLY A 305 -2.96 15.04 -11.43
C GLY A 305 -4.32 15.18 -10.75
N LYS A 306 -4.50 16.32 -10.07
CA LYS A 306 -5.64 16.58 -9.18
C LYS A 306 -7.00 16.49 -9.89
N GLU A 307 -7.16 17.15 -11.02
CA GLU A 307 -8.45 17.26 -11.69
C GLU A 307 -8.97 15.91 -12.22
N GLU A 308 -8.10 15.10 -12.81
CA GLU A 308 -8.48 13.76 -13.27
C GLU A 308 -8.73 12.81 -12.10
N THR A 309 -7.95 12.93 -11.02
CA THR A 309 -8.19 12.17 -9.78
C THR A 309 -9.54 12.51 -9.18
N ARG A 310 -9.91 13.79 -9.15
CA ARG A 310 -11.24 14.23 -8.71
C ARG A 310 -12.36 13.57 -9.51
N LYS A 311 -12.27 13.56 -10.85
CA LYS A 311 -13.26 12.91 -11.71
C LYS A 311 -13.39 11.41 -11.45
N ILE A 312 -12.23 10.73 -11.25
CA ILE A 312 -12.22 9.30 -10.90
C ILE A 312 -12.90 9.08 -9.54
N TRP A 313 -12.58 9.90 -8.54
CA TRP A 313 -13.16 9.83 -7.20
C TRP A 313 -14.67 10.11 -7.18
N GLU A 314 -15.13 11.15 -7.89
CA GLU A 314 -16.56 11.47 -8.02
C GLU A 314 -17.34 10.31 -8.65
N LYS A 315 -16.76 9.63 -9.62
CA LYS A 315 -17.38 8.51 -10.34
C LYS A 315 -17.35 7.21 -9.53
N ALA A 316 -16.21 6.87 -8.93
CA ALA A 316 -16.01 5.60 -8.22
C ALA A 316 -16.65 5.64 -6.83
N GLY A 317 -16.37 6.66 -6.04
CA GLY A 317 -16.96 6.89 -4.71
C GLY A 317 -16.48 5.93 -3.62
N ASP A 318 -15.47 5.13 -3.87
CA ASP A 318 -15.01 4.02 -3.03
C ASP A 318 -13.58 4.20 -2.48
N PHE A 319 -12.98 5.37 -2.67
CA PHE A 319 -11.70 5.76 -2.10
C PHE A 319 -11.70 7.23 -1.67
N GLU A 320 -10.72 7.62 -0.87
CA GLU A 320 -10.41 9.01 -0.54
C GLU A 320 -8.96 9.31 -0.95
N PHE A 321 -8.63 10.58 -1.14
CA PHE A 321 -7.28 10.97 -1.55
C PHE A 321 -6.76 12.22 -0.84
N ILE A 322 -5.42 12.32 -0.78
CA ILE A 322 -4.69 13.49 -0.31
C ILE A 322 -3.56 13.75 -1.30
N MET A 323 -3.40 14.99 -1.73
CA MET A 323 -2.28 15.44 -2.55
C MET A 323 -1.53 16.56 -1.85
N ILE A 324 -0.21 16.42 -1.73
CA ILE A 324 0.69 17.48 -1.29
C ILE A 324 1.47 17.95 -2.52
N PHE A 325 1.48 19.26 -2.75
CA PHE A 325 2.13 19.86 -3.91
C PHE A 325 3.50 20.45 -3.55
N SER A 326 4.35 20.61 -4.57
CA SER A 326 5.72 21.11 -4.43
C SER A 326 5.81 22.56 -3.94
N ASP A 327 4.73 23.33 -4.00
CA ASP A 327 4.60 24.67 -3.42
C ASP A 327 4.22 24.64 -1.92
N GLY A 328 4.07 23.45 -1.32
CA GLY A 328 3.68 23.27 0.06
C GLY A 328 2.17 23.34 0.31
N SER A 329 1.33 23.40 -0.72
CA SER A 329 -0.13 23.31 -0.57
C SER A 329 -0.60 21.86 -0.45
N ILE A 330 -1.82 21.70 0.07
CA ILE A 330 -2.49 20.40 0.22
C ILE A 330 -3.91 20.46 -0.33
N SER A 331 -4.33 19.40 -1.01
CA SER A 331 -5.74 19.16 -1.36
C SER A 331 -6.14 17.76 -0.91
N TYR A 332 -7.35 17.61 -0.37
CA TYR A 332 -7.88 16.30 0.04
C TYR A 332 -9.39 16.21 -0.15
N SER A 333 -9.89 14.98 -0.34
CA SER A 333 -11.31 14.71 -0.53
C SER A 333 -12.10 14.86 0.78
N SER A 334 -13.34 15.34 0.67
CA SER A 334 -14.20 15.71 1.81
C SER A 334 -14.53 14.56 2.77
N GLY A 335 -14.45 13.30 2.33
CA GLY A 335 -14.63 12.14 3.20
C GLY A 335 -13.55 11.95 4.27
N LEU A 336 -12.46 12.74 4.22
CA LEU A 336 -11.40 12.77 5.23
C LEU A 336 -11.54 13.90 6.26
N LYS A 337 -12.49 14.82 6.11
CA LYS A 337 -12.61 16.05 6.91
C LYS A 337 -12.57 15.83 8.42
N ASP A 338 -13.24 14.77 8.91
CA ASP A 338 -13.29 14.41 10.33
C ASP A 338 -12.25 13.36 10.73
N LYS A 339 -11.35 12.97 9.82
CA LYS A 339 -10.35 11.92 10.01
C LYS A 339 -8.92 12.42 9.89
N ILE A 340 -8.73 13.65 9.39
CA ILE A 340 -7.43 14.28 9.18
C ILE A 340 -7.13 15.30 10.28
N THR A 341 -5.89 15.32 10.74
CA THR A 341 -5.36 16.36 11.63
C THR A 341 -4.10 16.91 10.98
N LEU A 342 -4.11 18.19 10.59
CA LEU A 342 -2.92 18.88 10.11
C LEU A 342 -2.03 19.21 11.31
N LEU A 343 -0.78 18.73 11.29
CA LEU A 343 0.23 18.89 12.34
C LEU A 343 1.22 20.01 12.02
N GLU A 344 1.36 20.32 10.73
CA GLU A 344 2.17 21.43 10.21
C GLU A 344 1.29 22.40 9.42
N LYS A 345 1.80 23.61 9.20
CA LYS A 345 1.11 24.62 8.41
C LYS A 345 1.42 24.42 6.92
N PHE A 346 0.39 24.21 6.12
CA PHE A 346 0.46 24.22 4.67
C PHE A 346 0.35 25.64 4.11
N THR A 347 0.89 25.89 2.92
CA THR A 347 0.83 27.19 2.24
C THR A 347 -0.60 27.55 1.82
N ALA A 348 -1.36 26.52 1.42
CA ALA A 348 -2.80 26.57 1.16
C ALA A 348 -3.43 25.20 1.43
N GLU A 349 -4.71 25.20 1.81
CA GLU A 349 -5.52 24.00 2.05
C GLU A 349 -6.77 24.06 1.18
N GLU A 350 -7.07 22.95 0.49
CA GLU A 350 -8.26 22.79 -0.33
C GLU A 350 -8.98 21.49 0.01
N ILE A 351 -10.26 21.59 0.37
CA ILE A 351 -11.13 20.43 0.55
C ILE A 351 -11.94 20.25 -0.73
N ILE A 352 -11.79 19.10 -1.37
CA ILE A 352 -12.50 18.76 -2.60
C ILE A 352 -13.82 18.09 -2.25
N GLU A 353 -14.90 18.79 -2.51
CA GLU A 353 -16.27 18.31 -2.31
C GLU A 353 -16.75 17.53 -3.55
N LYS A 354 -17.65 16.54 -3.32
CA LYS A 354 -18.33 15.80 -4.39
C LYS A 354 -19.36 16.65 -5.09
#